data_4872630ff8fbf4960a61f808da99bf26
#
_entry.id   4872630ff8fbf4960a61f808da99bf26
#
_cell.length_a   1.000
_cell.length_b   1.000
_cell.length_c   1.000
_cell.angle_alpha   90.00
_cell.angle_beta   90.00
_cell.angle_gamma   90.00
#
_symmetry.space_group_name_H-M   'P 1'
#
loop_
_entity.id
_entity.type
_entity.pdbx_description
1 polymer ?
#
loop_
_entity_poly.entity_id
_entity_poly.type
_entity_poly.pdbx_seq_one_letter_code
_entity_poly.pdbx_strand_id
1 'polypeptide(L)'
;IYFRLQESPKSIFSGIISEDEKIDLTICNPPFYSSTEEAQKTSRRKVKNLTGKKVKKVELNFAGISDELICEGGEHTFIHNMINESKDFAENCYWFSTLVSKESNLKGVYKALGAAEATQIKTIPTGTGNKSSRIVAWSFLSKKEQNDWRETRWKISK
;
A
#
# COMPACT_ATOMS: atom_id res chain seq x y z
N ILE A 1 7.46 -4.01 -19.44
CA ILE A 1 7.22 -3.18 -18.23
C ILE A 1 6.97 -1.75 -18.74
N TYR A 2 5.86 -1.18 -18.32
CA TYR A 2 5.49 0.20 -18.62
C TYR A 2 5.63 1.04 -17.36
N PHE A 3 6.23 2.21 -17.48
CA PHE A 3 6.34 3.19 -16.41
C PHE A 3 5.31 4.29 -16.62
N ARG A 4 4.59 4.63 -15.56
CA ARG A 4 3.64 5.76 -15.52
C ARG A 4 3.99 6.61 -14.32
N LEU A 5 4.15 7.91 -14.55
CA LEU A 5 4.43 8.86 -13.48
C LEU A 5 3.12 9.40 -12.93
N GLN A 6 2.95 9.36 -11.62
CA GLN A 6 1.85 10.03 -10.94
C GLN A 6 2.18 11.53 -10.83
N GLU A 7 1.41 12.35 -11.52
CA GLU A 7 1.62 13.82 -11.51
C GLU A 7 0.96 14.49 -10.29
N SER A 8 -0.06 13.85 -9.71
CA SER A 8 -0.77 14.38 -8.54
C SER A 8 -0.34 13.65 -7.27
N PRO A 9 0.30 14.32 -6.31
CA PRO A 9 0.69 13.70 -5.05
C PRO A 9 -0.49 13.29 -4.16
N LYS A 10 -1.71 13.72 -4.52
CA LYS A 10 -2.95 13.40 -3.80
C LYS A 10 -3.66 12.18 -4.35
N SER A 11 -3.30 11.73 -5.56
CA SER A 11 -3.93 10.61 -6.24
C SER A 11 -3.01 9.39 -6.20
N ILE A 12 -3.59 8.20 -6.18
CA ILE A 12 -2.86 6.93 -6.17
C ILE A 12 -3.12 6.16 -7.47
N PHE A 13 -4.37 6.06 -7.87
CA PHE A 13 -4.82 5.33 -9.05
C PHE A 13 -5.28 6.25 -10.18
N SER A 14 -5.90 7.39 -9.83
CA SER A 14 -6.39 8.38 -10.78
C SER A 14 -5.22 8.97 -11.57
N GLY A 15 -5.36 9.00 -12.89
CA GLY A 15 -4.29 9.39 -13.81
C GLY A 15 -3.27 8.29 -14.14
N ILE A 16 -3.30 7.15 -13.41
CA ILE A 16 -2.44 5.98 -13.63
C ILE A 16 -3.21 4.84 -14.28
N ILE A 17 -4.41 4.53 -13.79
CA ILE A 17 -5.27 3.48 -14.34
C ILE A 17 -6.24 4.12 -15.33
N SER A 18 -6.27 3.61 -16.55
CA SER A 18 -7.23 4.04 -17.58
C SER A 18 -8.60 3.36 -17.37
N GLU A 19 -9.68 4.00 -17.83
CA GLU A 19 -11.05 3.51 -17.64
C GLU A 19 -11.28 2.08 -18.14
N ASP A 20 -10.71 1.74 -19.30
CA ASP A 20 -10.83 0.41 -19.90
C ASP A 20 -9.77 -0.60 -19.41
N GLU A 21 -8.85 -0.17 -18.55
CA GLU A 21 -7.75 -1.03 -18.11
C GLU A 21 -8.23 -1.99 -17.03
N LYS A 22 -7.83 -3.25 -17.18
CA LYS A 22 -8.12 -4.32 -16.19
C LYS A 22 -6.81 -4.81 -15.60
N ILE A 23 -6.70 -4.74 -14.28
CA ILE A 23 -5.50 -5.06 -13.49
C ILE A 23 -5.79 -6.22 -12.56
N ASP A 24 -4.99 -7.26 -12.62
CA ASP A 24 -5.19 -8.45 -11.78
C ASP A 24 -4.82 -8.21 -10.33
N LEU A 25 -3.76 -7.41 -10.08
CA LEU A 25 -3.28 -7.13 -8.73
C LEU A 25 -2.53 -5.79 -8.70
N THR A 26 -2.84 -4.96 -7.71
CA THR A 26 -1.98 -3.85 -7.31
C THR A 26 -1.15 -4.22 -6.08
N ILE A 27 0.11 -3.78 -6.05
CA ILE A 27 1.00 -3.94 -4.89
C ILE A 27 1.48 -2.56 -4.47
N CYS A 28 1.24 -2.20 -3.23
CA CYS A 28 1.67 -0.92 -2.67
C CYS A 28 2.56 -1.13 -1.44
N ASN A 29 3.68 -0.41 -1.43
CA ASN A 29 4.51 -0.21 -0.25
C ASN A 29 4.34 1.26 0.17
N PRO A 30 3.46 1.56 1.13
CA PRO A 30 3.08 2.93 1.45
C PRO A 30 4.21 3.71 2.11
N PRO A 31 4.20 5.05 2.07
CA PRO A 31 5.08 5.87 2.87
C PRO A 31 4.84 5.62 4.37
N PHE A 32 5.93 5.44 5.13
CA PHE A 32 5.85 5.00 6.53
C PHE A 32 5.79 6.15 7.52
N TYR A 33 6.25 7.34 7.14
CA TYR A 33 6.48 8.47 8.04
C TYR A 33 5.53 9.63 7.73
N SER A 34 5.13 10.33 8.78
CA SER A 34 4.32 11.54 8.67
C SER A 34 5.15 12.78 8.41
N SER A 35 6.46 12.73 8.71
CA SER A 35 7.39 13.85 8.51
C SER A 35 8.84 13.39 8.40
N THR A 36 9.70 14.28 7.90
CA THR A 36 11.16 14.10 7.84
C THR A 36 11.76 13.87 9.23
N GLU A 37 11.24 14.57 10.24
CA GLU A 37 11.70 14.44 11.64
C GLU A 37 11.42 13.04 12.18
N GLU A 38 10.23 12.49 11.91
CA GLU A 38 9.88 11.11 12.31
C GLU A 38 10.80 10.09 11.63
N ALA A 39 11.05 10.26 10.34
CA ALA A 39 11.94 9.40 9.57
C ALA A 39 13.37 9.42 10.14
N GLN A 40 13.91 10.59 10.41
CA GLN A 40 15.24 10.77 11.00
C GLN A 40 15.33 10.19 12.42
N LYS A 41 14.32 10.42 13.27
CA LYS A 41 14.26 9.88 14.64
C LYS A 41 14.30 8.36 14.63
N THR A 42 13.53 7.73 13.74
CA THR A 42 13.50 6.28 13.59
C THR A 42 14.83 5.73 13.08
N SER A 43 15.44 6.37 12.10
CA SER A 43 16.74 5.98 11.55
C SER A 43 17.86 6.09 12.58
N ARG A 44 17.89 7.18 13.36
CA ARG A 44 18.85 7.33 14.48
C ARG A 44 18.71 6.22 15.52
N ARG A 45 17.47 5.84 15.86
CA ARG A 45 17.20 4.74 16.79
C ARG A 45 17.70 3.41 16.24
N LYS A 46 17.48 3.13 14.93
CA LYS A 46 17.99 1.92 14.28
C LYS A 46 19.53 1.84 14.30
N VAL A 47 20.19 2.93 13.90
CA VAL A 47 21.67 3.00 13.92
C VAL A 47 22.22 2.84 15.34
N LYS A 48 21.62 3.50 16.33
CA LYS A 48 22.01 3.35 17.74
C LYS A 48 21.90 1.89 18.21
N ASN A 49 20.82 1.21 17.86
CA ASN A 49 20.58 -0.18 18.26
C ASN A 49 21.56 -1.15 17.57
N LEU A 50 21.98 -0.85 16.34
CA LEU A 50 22.90 -1.70 15.58
C LEU A 50 24.37 -1.46 15.94
N THR A 51 24.76 -0.21 16.23
CA THR A 51 26.15 0.18 16.40
C THR A 51 26.55 0.55 17.82
N GLY A 52 25.58 0.68 18.73
CA GLY A 52 25.77 1.22 20.08
C GLY A 52 26.15 2.71 20.14
N LYS A 53 26.35 3.36 18.99
CA LYS A 53 26.81 4.76 18.92
C LYS A 53 25.64 5.73 18.66
N LYS A 54 25.64 6.90 19.33
CA LYS A 54 24.72 7.99 19.02
C LYS A 54 25.22 8.77 17.80
N VAL A 55 24.43 8.78 16.73
CA VAL A 55 24.71 9.53 15.50
C VAL A 55 23.81 10.78 15.47
N LYS A 56 24.42 11.97 15.25
CA LYS A 56 23.67 13.25 15.22
C LYS A 56 22.81 13.39 13.96
N LYS A 57 23.27 12.90 12.82
CA LYS A 57 22.55 12.91 11.55
C LYS A 57 22.78 11.58 10.86
N VAL A 58 21.71 10.94 10.41
CA VAL A 58 21.79 9.73 9.57
C VAL A 58 21.38 10.18 8.18
N GLU A 59 22.26 10.01 7.21
CA GLU A 59 21.86 10.12 5.82
C GLU A 59 20.88 8.98 5.53
N LEU A 60 19.66 9.33 5.11
CA LEU A 60 18.65 8.37 4.70
C LEU A 60 19.02 7.86 3.31
N ASN A 61 20.06 7.02 3.24
CA ASN A 61 20.52 6.40 2.00
C ASN A 61 19.57 5.26 1.58
N PHE A 62 18.33 5.61 1.27
CA PHE A 62 17.48 4.79 0.44
C PHE A 62 17.38 5.48 -0.92
N ALA A 63 18.32 5.16 -1.81
CA ALA A 63 18.30 5.56 -3.23
C ALA A 63 17.90 7.03 -3.53
N GLY A 64 18.13 7.94 -2.60
CA GLY A 64 18.15 9.38 -2.88
C GLY A 64 16.84 10.15 -2.71
N ILE A 65 15.68 9.54 -2.41
CA ILE A 65 14.42 10.31 -2.35
C ILE A 65 13.73 10.10 -1.01
N SER A 66 13.92 11.06 -0.09
CA SER A 66 13.22 11.10 1.21
C SER A 66 11.71 11.29 1.05
N ASP A 67 11.27 11.89 -0.04
CA ASP A 67 9.88 12.29 -0.27
C ASP A 67 8.96 11.08 -0.49
N GLU A 68 9.45 9.98 -1.07
CA GLU A 68 8.69 8.73 -1.23
C GLU A 68 8.36 8.03 0.11
N LEU A 69 9.08 8.35 1.17
CA LEU A 69 8.88 7.74 2.49
C LEU A 69 7.95 8.53 3.39
N ILE A 70 7.54 9.72 2.95
CA ILE A 70 6.82 10.69 3.76
C ILE A 70 5.49 11.04 3.11
N CYS A 71 4.42 10.95 3.89
CA CYS A 71 3.09 11.41 3.52
C CYS A 71 2.48 12.10 4.74
N GLU A 72 1.80 13.20 4.54
CA GLU A 72 1.06 13.87 5.60
C GLU A 72 0.09 12.88 6.27
N GLY A 73 0.17 12.74 7.60
CA GLY A 73 -0.56 11.73 8.36
C GLY A 73 0.03 10.31 8.27
N GLY A 74 1.12 10.08 7.52
CA GLY A 74 1.87 8.83 7.44
C GLY A 74 1.10 7.66 6.85
N GLU A 75 1.57 6.44 7.13
CA GLU A 75 1.02 5.18 6.62
C GLU A 75 -0.51 5.06 6.78
N HIS A 76 -1.04 5.47 7.93
CA HIS A 76 -2.47 5.38 8.21
C HIS A 76 -3.30 6.19 7.22
N THR A 77 -2.95 7.47 7.04
CA THR A 77 -3.71 8.38 6.15
C THR A 77 -3.55 7.95 4.70
N PHE A 78 -2.35 7.57 4.29
CA PHE A 78 -2.11 7.07 2.93
C PHE A 78 -2.99 5.86 2.61
N ILE A 79 -3.02 4.84 3.49
CA ILE A 79 -3.81 3.63 3.26
C ILE A 79 -5.31 3.95 3.24
N HIS A 80 -5.79 4.87 4.09
CA HIS A 80 -7.19 5.32 4.06
C HIS A 80 -7.55 5.97 2.73
N ASN A 81 -6.70 6.85 2.21
CA ASN A 81 -6.91 7.49 0.91
C ASN A 81 -6.88 6.45 -0.22
N MET A 82 -5.96 5.50 -0.17
CA MET A 82 -5.87 4.40 -1.13
C MET A 82 -7.15 3.55 -1.15
N ILE A 83 -7.69 3.20 0.01
CA ILE A 83 -8.93 2.42 0.11
C ILE A 83 -10.11 3.22 -0.47
N ASN A 84 -10.23 4.50 -0.12
CA ASN A 84 -11.31 5.34 -0.61
C ASN A 84 -11.25 5.51 -2.14
N GLU A 85 -10.07 5.83 -2.68
CA GLU A 85 -9.89 6.00 -4.12
C GLU A 85 -10.07 4.69 -4.90
N SER A 86 -9.71 3.54 -4.30
CA SER A 86 -9.88 2.24 -4.95
C SER A 86 -11.33 1.89 -5.28
N LYS A 87 -12.33 2.53 -4.64
CA LYS A 87 -13.76 2.37 -5.00
C LYS A 87 -14.06 2.82 -6.42
N ASP A 88 -13.42 3.90 -6.86
CA ASP A 88 -13.62 4.46 -8.21
C ASP A 88 -13.06 3.52 -9.28
N PHE A 89 -12.22 2.58 -8.89
CA PHE A 89 -11.59 1.56 -9.73
C PHE A 89 -12.07 0.14 -9.40
N ALA A 90 -13.23 0.00 -8.75
CA ALA A 90 -13.76 -1.27 -8.26
C ALA A 90 -13.86 -2.35 -9.34
N GLU A 91 -14.25 -1.96 -10.56
CA GLU A 91 -14.38 -2.84 -11.71
C GLU A 91 -13.07 -3.02 -12.51
N ASN A 92 -12.06 -2.17 -12.24
CA ASN A 92 -10.79 -2.17 -12.96
C ASN A 92 -9.76 -3.12 -12.35
N CYS A 93 -9.91 -3.49 -11.09
CA CYS A 93 -8.88 -4.26 -10.38
C CYS A 93 -9.48 -5.46 -9.65
N TYR A 94 -8.88 -6.65 -9.89
CA TYR A 94 -9.32 -7.87 -9.23
C TYR A 94 -8.91 -7.91 -7.75
N TRP A 95 -7.67 -7.55 -7.42
CA TRP A 95 -7.17 -7.37 -6.06
C TRP A 95 -6.38 -6.07 -5.92
N PHE A 96 -6.81 -5.23 -5.00
CA PHE A 96 -5.96 -4.17 -4.46
C PHE A 96 -5.17 -4.73 -3.30
N SER A 97 -3.93 -4.28 -3.10
CA SER A 97 -3.17 -4.67 -1.91
C SER A 97 -2.18 -3.61 -1.45
N THR A 98 -1.94 -3.58 -0.15
CA THR A 98 -0.95 -2.71 0.48
C THR A 98 -0.25 -3.41 1.64
N LEU A 99 1.02 -3.04 1.85
CA LEU A 99 1.72 -3.40 3.08
C LEU A 99 1.18 -2.56 4.24
N VAL A 100 0.99 -3.18 5.39
CA VAL A 100 0.69 -2.53 6.67
C VAL A 100 1.80 -2.85 7.65
N SER A 101 2.64 -1.85 7.96
CA SER A 101 3.83 -2.06 8.79
C SER A 101 3.51 -2.06 10.29
N LYS A 102 2.49 -1.28 10.72
CA LYS A 102 2.10 -1.14 12.12
C LYS A 102 0.80 -1.89 12.40
N GLU A 103 0.83 -2.81 13.36
CA GLU A 103 -0.36 -3.55 13.79
C GLU A 103 -1.49 -2.63 14.28
N SER A 104 -1.12 -1.53 14.93
CA SER A 104 -2.07 -0.51 15.40
C SER A 104 -2.94 0.08 14.27
N ASN A 105 -2.46 0.07 13.03
CA ASN A 105 -3.19 0.61 11.87
C ASN A 105 -4.28 -0.35 11.36
N LEU A 106 -4.20 -1.65 11.64
CA LEU A 106 -5.13 -2.66 11.10
C LEU A 106 -6.59 -2.38 11.42
N LYS A 107 -6.88 -1.99 12.67
CA LYS A 107 -8.26 -1.68 13.08
C LYS A 107 -8.86 -0.56 12.21
N GLY A 108 -8.07 0.47 11.92
CA GLY A 108 -8.46 1.57 11.03
C GLY A 108 -8.65 1.10 9.60
N VAL A 109 -7.73 0.28 9.10
CA VAL A 109 -7.79 -0.31 7.74
C VAL A 109 -9.07 -1.14 7.56
N TYR A 110 -9.38 -2.05 8.48
CA TYR A 110 -10.62 -2.84 8.38
C TYR A 110 -11.88 -1.99 8.46
N LYS A 111 -11.88 -0.94 9.31
CA LYS A 111 -13.00 0.01 9.38
C LYS A 111 -13.19 0.74 8.04
N ALA A 112 -12.10 1.20 7.44
CA ALA A 112 -12.14 1.87 6.14
C ALA A 112 -12.63 0.93 5.02
N LEU A 113 -12.15 -0.31 4.99
CA LEU A 113 -12.58 -1.33 4.02
C LEU A 113 -14.07 -1.68 4.17
N GLY A 114 -14.57 -1.76 5.40
CA GLY A 114 -15.99 -1.96 5.67
C GLY A 114 -16.83 -0.77 5.20
N ALA A 115 -16.38 0.46 5.45
CA ALA A 115 -17.06 1.68 4.99
C ALA A 115 -16.99 1.85 3.46
N ALA A 116 -15.94 1.33 2.83
CA ALA A 116 -15.79 1.28 1.38
C ALA A 116 -16.60 0.14 0.73
N GLU A 117 -17.23 -0.74 1.52
CA GLU A 117 -18.03 -1.88 1.06
C GLU A 117 -17.21 -2.93 0.28
N ALA A 118 -15.95 -3.14 0.68
CA ALA A 118 -15.12 -4.19 0.12
C ALA A 118 -15.80 -5.57 0.31
N THR A 119 -15.99 -6.29 -0.79
CA THR A 119 -16.68 -7.60 -0.78
C THR A 119 -15.83 -8.72 -0.22
N GLN A 120 -14.50 -8.59 -0.32
CA GLN A 120 -13.55 -9.55 0.19
C GLN A 120 -12.33 -8.83 0.76
N ILE A 121 -11.82 -9.35 1.88
CA ILE A 121 -10.62 -8.86 2.54
C ILE A 121 -9.75 -10.06 2.91
N LYS A 122 -8.46 -9.99 2.61
CA LYS A 122 -7.45 -10.99 3.01
C LYS A 122 -6.31 -10.30 3.73
N THR A 123 -5.84 -10.91 4.81
CA THR A 123 -4.64 -10.45 5.53
C THR A 123 -3.60 -11.55 5.51
N ILE A 124 -2.43 -11.25 4.97
CA ILE A 124 -1.34 -12.18 4.76
C ILE A 124 -0.16 -11.71 5.62
N PRO A 125 0.22 -12.46 6.66
CA PRO A 125 1.43 -12.17 7.43
C PRO A 125 2.68 -12.25 6.54
N THR A 126 3.56 -11.26 6.60
CA THR A 126 4.81 -11.21 5.82
C THR A 126 6.05 -11.13 6.70
N GLY A 127 5.88 -11.21 8.03
CA GLY A 127 6.96 -11.04 8.97
C GLY A 127 7.91 -12.24 9.02
N THR A 128 9.22 -11.96 9.02
CA THR A 128 10.28 -12.89 9.42
C THR A 128 10.91 -12.38 10.71
N GLY A 129 11.03 -13.24 11.72
CA GLY A 129 11.57 -12.89 13.02
C GLY A 129 10.65 -11.93 13.80
N ASN A 130 11.23 -10.86 14.37
CA ASN A 130 10.48 -9.90 15.22
C ASN A 130 9.70 -8.83 14.46
N LYS A 131 9.57 -8.92 13.13
CA LYS A 131 8.79 -7.97 12.33
C LYS A 131 7.41 -8.55 12.05
N SER A 132 6.37 -7.81 12.45
CA SER A 132 4.97 -8.19 12.30
C SER A 132 4.26 -7.40 11.19
N SER A 133 4.91 -7.23 10.04
CA SER A 133 4.28 -6.63 8.86
C SER A 133 3.33 -7.61 8.19
N ARG A 134 2.34 -7.09 7.49
CA ARG A 134 1.35 -7.89 6.77
C ARG A 134 0.89 -7.18 5.50
N ILE A 135 0.48 -7.95 4.51
CA ILE A 135 -0.22 -7.43 3.34
C ILE A 135 -1.71 -7.53 3.63
N VAL A 136 -2.43 -6.43 3.44
CA VAL A 136 -3.89 -6.44 3.38
C VAL A 136 -4.29 -6.29 1.94
N ALA A 137 -5.09 -7.25 1.44
CA ALA A 137 -5.64 -7.23 0.10
C ALA A 137 -7.16 -7.19 0.16
N TRP A 138 -7.79 -6.47 -0.80
CA TRP A 138 -9.23 -6.36 -0.88
C TRP A 138 -9.72 -6.35 -2.32
N SER A 139 -10.99 -6.71 -2.50
CA SER A 139 -11.68 -6.69 -3.78
C SER A 139 -13.09 -6.14 -3.60
N PHE A 140 -13.59 -5.47 -4.61
CA PHE A 140 -14.99 -5.03 -4.68
C PHE A 140 -15.84 -5.96 -5.56
N LEU A 141 -15.20 -6.81 -6.36
CA LEU A 141 -15.87 -7.74 -7.26
C LEU A 141 -16.64 -8.80 -6.48
N SER A 142 -17.88 -9.04 -6.87
CA SER A 142 -18.67 -10.17 -6.39
C SER A 142 -18.04 -11.50 -6.80
N LYS A 143 -18.48 -12.60 -6.20
CA LYS A 143 -18.01 -13.96 -6.59
C LYS A 143 -18.26 -14.27 -8.05
N LYS A 144 -19.39 -13.79 -8.62
CA LYS A 144 -19.72 -13.96 -10.03
C LYS A 144 -18.73 -13.22 -10.91
N GLU A 145 -18.51 -11.94 -10.67
CA GLU A 145 -17.56 -11.10 -11.43
C GLU A 145 -16.12 -11.65 -11.34
N GLN A 146 -15.72 -12.16 -10.17
CA GLN A 146 -14.42 -12.81 -10.03
C GLN A 146 -14.32 -14.10 -10.84
N ASN A 147 -15.40 -14.86 -10.96
CA ASN A 147 -15.42 -16.05 -11.83
C ASN A 147 -15.31 -15.61 -13.30
N ASP A 148 -16.11 -14.66 -13.74
CA ASP A 148 -16.09 -14.12 -15.10
C ASP A 148 -14.70 -13.57 -15.45
N TRP A 149 -14.06 -12.84 -14.53
CA TRP A 149 -12.69 -12.36 -14.70
C TRP A 149 -11.69 -13.49 -14.94
N ARG A 150 -11.75 -14.55 -14.13
CA ARG A 150 -10.87 -15.72 -14.27
C ARG A 150 -11.10 -16.45 -15.57
N GLU A 151 -12.36 -16.63 -15.96
CA GLU A 151 -12.74 -17.31 -17.19
C GLU A 151 -12.25 -16.56 -18.43
N THR A 152 -12.35 -15.25 -18.42
CA THR A 152 -12.01 -14.40 -19.59
C THR A 152 -10.53 -14.03 -19.67
N ARG A 153 -9.86 -13.87 -18.54
CA ARG A 153 -8.48 -13.34 -18.51
C ARG A 153 -7.41 -14.34 -18.12
N TRP A 154 -7.74 -15.31 -17.25
CA TRP A 154 -6.73 -16.24 -16.73
C TRP A 154 -6.78 -17.64 -17.37
N LYS A 155 -7.86 -17.98 -18.06
CA LYS A 155 -7.82 -19.17 -18.88
C LYS A 155 -6.96 -18.92 -20.11
N ILE A 156 -5.75 -19.45 -20.09
CA ILE A 156 -4.94 -19.58 -21.29
C ILE A 156 -5.66 -20.62 -22.17
N SER A 157 -6.13 -20.17 -23.34
CA SER A 157 -6.60 -21.11 -24.36
C SER A 157 -5.46 -22.09 -24.65
N LYS A 158 -5.73 -23.38 -24.35
CA LYS A 158 -4.83 -24.47 -24.73
C LYS A 158 -4.79 -24.62 -26.25
#